data_1e263c121e3fbfb9bdbfdef6de8d0d60
#
_entry.id   1e263c121e3fbfb9bdbfdef6de8d0d60
#
_cell.length_a   1.000
_cell.length_b   1.000
_cell.length_c   1.000
_cell.angle_alpha   90.00
_cell.angle_beta   90.00
_cell.angle_gamma   90.00
#
_symmetry.space_group_name_H-M   'P 1'
#
loop_
_entity.id
_entity.type
_entity.pdbx_description
1 polymer ?
#
loop_
_entity_poly.entity_id
_entity_poly.type
_entity_poly.pdbx_seq_one_letter_code
_entity_poly.pdbx_strand_id
1 'polypeptide(L)'
;CIRDRVYQGKRCRKLKNQSEQLELYIRLGAVLILAEDTACVKEQSWELLTMDYYPCKECLQDGFLYEDDRETDAYKNGKYRKTYYHTSYDGNQKAYGLSISNAEGDFAGRFAGKRRTLRIRCHELLGERVKQVLINGRKQTFERILKSKEAKVFGTAGAAPDSDVAELVVEHPLSECLHVDFVME
;
A
#
# COMPACT_ATOMS: atom_id res chain seq x y z
N CYS A 1 -9.38 -15.35 -7.77
CA CYS A 1 -9.50 -15.94 -6.44
C CYS A 1 -8.14 -15.92 -5.77
N ILE A 2 -7.95 -15.00 -4.87
CA ILE A 2 -6.76 -14.98 -4.04
C ILE A 2 -6.93 -16.15 -3.09
N ARG A 3 -6.29 -17.24 -3.39
CA ARG A 3 -6.18 -18.36 -2.47
C ARG A 3 -4.81 -18.26 -1.85
N ASP A 4 -4.70 -18.54 -0.55
CA ASP A 4 -3.52 -18.57 0.31
C ASP A 4 -2.35 -19.41 -0.27
N ARG A 5 -1.98 -19.16 -1.51
CA ARG A 5 -0.95 -19.90 -2.20
C ARG A 5 0.16 -18.99 -2.65
N VAL A 6 1.31 -19.16 -2.04
CA VAL A 6 2.55 -18.57 -2.54
C VAL A 6 3.01 -19.37 -3.76
N TYR A 7 3.24 -18.67 -4.85
CA TYR A 7 3.74 -19.24 -6.08
C TYR A 7 5.18 -18.78 -6.33
N GLN A 8 6.06 -19.72 -6.59
CA GLN A 8 7.40 -19.38 -7.08
C GLN A 8 7.32 -18.86 -8.50
N GLY A 9 7.99 -17.75 -8.79
CA GLY A 9 8.09 -17.17 -10.13
C GLY A 9 8.78 -18.07 -11.16
N LYS A 10 8.91 -17.58 -12.40
CA LYS A 10 9.57 -18.26 -13.53
C LYS A 10 8.90 -19.57 -13.99
N ARG A 11 7.60 -19.72 -13.77
CA ARG A 11 6.82 -20.89 -14.23
C ARG A 11 5.56 -20.45 -14.97
N CYS A 12 5.27 -21.09 -16.10
CA CYS A 12 3.96 -20.98 -16.75
C CYS A 12 2.95 -21.84 -16.00
N ARG A 13 1.76 -21.29 -15.74
CA ARG A 13 0.64 -22.02 -15.15
C ARG A 13 -0.54 -21.98 -16.09
N LYS A 14 -1.19 -23.13 -16.26
CA LYS A 14 -2.53 -23.16 -16.85
C LYS A 14 -3.54 -22.82 -15.77
N LEU A 15 -4.23 -21.71 -15.94
CA LEU A 15 -5.35 -21.33 -15.11
C LEU A 15 -6.62 -21.96 -15.68
N LYS A 16 -7.46 -22.53 -14.81
CA LYS A 16 -8.82 -22.90 -15.21
C LYS A 16 -9.63 -21.60 -15.21
N ASN A 17 -9.88 -21.09 -16.40
CA ASN A 17 -10.70 -19.89 -16.56
C ASN A 17 -12.13 -20.26 -16.16
N GLN A 18 -12.56 -19.78 -15.00
CA GLN A 18 -13.96 -19.76 -14.62
C GLN A 18 -14.47 -18.38 -15.02
N SER A 19 -15.41 -18.31 -15.92
CA SER A 19 -15.89 -17.09 -16.61
C SER A 19 -16.37 -15.96 -15.65
N GLU A 20 -16.43 -16.21 -14.36
CA GLU A 20 -16.95 -15.28 -13.36
C GLU A 20 -15.89 -14.85 -12.33
N GLN A 21 -14.64 -15.27 -12.47
CA GLN A 21 -13.59 -14.98 -11.49
C GLN A 21 -12.34 -14.42 -12.16
N LEU A 22 -11.97 -13.19 -11.79
CA LEU A 22 -10.68 -12.61 -12.10
C LEU A 22 -9.64 -13.12 -11.10
N GLU A 23 -8.59 -13.80 -11.58
CA GLU A 23 -7.46 -14.20 -10.74
C GLU A 23 -6.46 -13.04 -10.67
N LEU A 24 -6.25 -12.52 -9.48
CA LEU A 24 -5.26 -11.49 -9.19
C LEU A 24 -4.07 -12.10 -8.46
N TYR A 25 -2.87 -11.75 -8.89
CA TYR A 25 -1.62 -12.16 -8.27
C TYR A 25 -0.88 -10.91 -7.79
N ILE A 26 -0.48 -10.93 -6.53
CA ILE A 26 0.32 -9.86 -5.94
C ILE A 26 1.73 -10.40 -5.72
N ARG A 27 2.73 -9.62 -6.15
CA ARG A 27 4.13 -9.95 -5.91
C ARG A 27 4.46 -9.72 -4.43
N LEU A 28 5.19 -10.63 -3.83
CA LEU A 28 5.78 -10.39 -2.50
C LEU A 28 6.74 -9.19 -2.55
N GLY A 29 6.75 -8.40 -1.49
CA GLY A 29 7.45 -7.13 -1.40
C GLY A 29 6.67 -5.94 -1.95
N ALA A 30 5.55 -6.16 -2.67
CA ALA A 30 4.78 -5.09 -3.27
C ALA A 30 4.09 -4.19 -2.24
N VAL A 31 3.98 -2.92 -2.61
CA VAL A 31 3.09 -1.93 -1.97
C VAL A 31 2.08 -1.50 -3.02
N LEU A 32 0.80 -1.79 -2.76
CA LEU A 32 -0.30 -1.32 -3.60
C LEU A 32 -0.86 -0.03 -3.01
N ILE A 33 -0.91 1.01 -3.82
CA ILE A 33 -1.49 2.30 -3.40
C ILE A 33 -2.88 2.40 -4.01
N LEU A 34 -3.89 2.47 -3.15
CA LEU A 34 -5.29 2.50 -3.50
C LEU A 34 -5.92 3.80 -3.00
N ALA A 35 -6.70 4.45 -3.86
CA ALA A 35 -7.55 5.56 -3.46
C ALA A 35 -8.94 5.04 -3.07
N GLU A 36 -9.73 5.87 -2.42
CA GLU A 36 -11.13 5.52 -2.11
C GLU A 36 -11.96 5.33 -3.36
N ASP A 37 -12.95 4.44 -3.27
CA ASP A 37 -13.91 4.22 -4.35
C ASP A 37 -14.80 5.44 -4.52
N THR A 38 -14.93 5.88 -5.76
CA THR A 38 -15.83 6.96 -6.15
C THR A 38 -16.60 6.57 -7.41
N ALA A 39 -17.76 7.16 -7.60
CA ALA A 39 -18.58 6.90 -8.79
C ALA A 39 -17.90 7.34 -10.09
N CYS A 40 -16.99 8.30 -10.00
CA CYS A 40 -16.29 8.89 -11.13
C CYS A 40 -14.85 9.28 -10.75
N VAL A 41 -13.88 9.00 -11.62
CA VAL A 41 -12.46 9.35 -11.40
C VAL A 41 -12.25 10.86 -11.17
N LYS A 42 -13.10 11.70 -11.75
CA LYS A 42 -13.04 13.17 -11.54
C LYS A 42 -13.36 13.58 -10.10
N GLU A 43 -14.12 12.77 -9.37
CA GLU A 43 -14.50 13.06 -7.97
C GLU A 43 -13.55 12.44 -6.96
N GLN A 44 -12.64 11.57 -7.43
CA GLN A 44 -11.71 10.86 -6.59
C GLN A 44 -10.73 11.82 -5.91
N SER A 45 -10.78 11.88 -4.58
CA SER A 45 -9.78 12.56 -3.76
C SER A 45 -8.61 11.62 -3.45
N TRP A 46 -7.41 12.21 -3.34
CA TRP A 46 -6.24 11.48 -2.87
C TRP A 46 -5.81 11.94 -1.47
N GLU A 47 -6.75 12.50 -0.74
CA GLU A 47 -6.55 12.89 0.66
C GLU A 47 -6.45 11.69 1.59
N LEU A 48 -7.17 10.61 1.26
CA LEU A 48 -7.04 9.30 1.91
C LEU A 48 -6.53 8.28 0.89
N LEU A 49 -5.37 7.69 1.18
CA LEU A 49 -4.81 6.58 0.42
C LEU A 49 -4.60 5.37 1.32
N THR A 50 -4.90 4.20 0.78
CA THR A 50 -4.56 2.93 1.40
C THR A 50 -3.27 2.39 0.76
N MET A 51 -2.29 2.02 1.58
CA MET A 51 -1.06 1.37 1.16
C MET A 51 -1.07 -0.07 1.68
N ASP A 52 -1.42 -1.01 0.81
CA ASP A 52 -1.37 -2.45 1.12
C ASP A 52 0.05 -2.96 0.90
N TYR A 53 0.76 -3.26 1.98
CA TYR A 53 2.14 -3.74 1.98
C TYR A 53 2.17 -5.26 2.19
N TYR A 54 2.78 -5.96 1.24
CA TYR A 54 2.99 -7.42 1.25
C TYR A 54 4.45 -7.72 1.55
N PRO A 55 4.88 -7.80 2.81
CA PRO A 55 6.28 -7.80 3.19
C PRO A 55 7.04 -9.03 2.66
N CYS A 56 8.31 -8.82 2.34
CA CYS A 56 9.23 -9.88 1.90
C CYS A 56 10.68 -9.51 2.25
N LYS A 57 11.42 -10.45 2.81
CA LYS A 57 12.83 -10.23 3.21
C LYS A 57 13.77 -10.04 2.03
N GLU A 58 13.49 -10.75 0.93
CA GLU A 58 14.37 -10.82 -0.24
C GLU A 58 13.87 -9.99 -1.43
N CYS A 59 12.65 -9.47 -1.35
CA CYS A 59 11.97 -8.81 -2.46
C CYS A 59 11.66 -7.35 -2.13
N LEU A 60 12.68 -6.57 -1.79
CA LEU A 60 12.52 -5.15 -1.50
C LEU A 60 12.08 -4.39 -2.75
N GLN A 61 11.29 -3.35 -2.58
CA GLN A 61 10.68 -2.57 -3.65
C GLN A 61 10.89 -1.08 -3.43
N ASP A 62 11.13 -0.40 -4.55
CA ASP A 62 11.07 1.04 -4.68
C ASP A 62 9.91 1.39 -5.60
N GLY A 63 9.25 2.49 -5.32
CA GLY A 63 8.19 2.99 -6.17
C GLY A 63 7.89 4.45 -5.88
N PHE A 64 6.95 4.99 -6.60
CA PHE A 64 6.52 6.37 -6.39
C PHE A 64 5.04 6.55 -6.72
N LEU A 65 4.42 7.50 -6.03
CA LEU A 65 3.13 8.05 -6.38
C LEU A 65 3.37 9.31 -7.23
N TYR A 66 2.73 9.37 -8.39
CA TYR A 66 2.74 10.53 -9.27
C TYR A 66 1.40 11.25 -9.18
N GLU A 67 1.45 12.57 -9.09
CA GLU A 67 0.27 13.43 -8.97
C GLU A 67 0.43 14.68 -9.83
N ASP A 68 -0.65 15.07 -10.49
CA ASP A 68 -0.79 16.33 -11.23
C ASP A 68 -2.23 16.85 -11.13
N ASP A 69 -2.57 17.88 -11.84
CA ASP A 69 -3.91 18.48 -11.82
C ASP A 69 -4.98 17.63 -12.54
N ARG A 70 -4.58 16.59 -13.30
CA ARG A 70 -5.42 15.68 -14.09
C ARG A 70 -6.31 16.37 -15.16
N GLU A 71 -6.12 17.65 -15.39
CA GLU A 71 -6.98 18.43 -16.26
C GLU A 71 -6.22 19.08 -17.40
N THR A 72 -4.96 19.45 -17.19
CA THR A 72 -4.15 20.20 -18.13
C THR A 72 -2.85 19.51 -18.51
N ASP A 73 -2.17 20.06 -19.51
CA ASP A 73 -0.83 19.65 -19.92
C ASP A 73 0.30 20.29 -19.06
N ALA A 74 -0.04 20.89 -17.92
CA ALA A 74 0.92 21.60 -17.07
C ALA A 74 2.07 20.70 -16.56
N TYR A 75 1.83 19.39 -16.45
CA TYR A 75 2.85 18.41 -16.12
C TYR A 75 4.04 18.42 -17.09
N LYS A 76 3.85 18.77 -18.37
CA LYS A 76 4.93 18.92 -19.36
C LYS A 76 5.91 20.04 -18.99
N ASN A 77 5.46 21.00 -18.16
CA ASN A 77 6.23 22.12 -17.65
C ASN A 77 6.66 21.91 -16.19
N GLY A 78 6.73 20.65 -15.71
CA GLY A 78 7.16 20.32 -14.39
C GLY A 78 6.13 20.56 -13.28
N LYS A 79 4.85 20.80 -13.64
CA LYS A 79 3.75 21.00 -12.67
C LYS A 79 3.16 19.65 -12.26
N TYR A 80 3.93 18.89 -11.52
CA TYR A 80 3.55 17.61 -10.95
C TYR A 80 4.28 17.41 -9.63
N ARG A 81 3.88 16.37 -8.89
CA ARG A 81 4.48 15.97 -7.62
C ARG A 81 4.78 14.47 -7.64
N LYS A 82 5.89 14.08 -7.04
CA LYS A 82 6.26 12.69 -6.81
C LYS A 82 6.53 12.47 -5.33
N THR A 83 5.98 11.39 -4.80
CA THR A 83 6.27 10.89 -3.45
C THR A 83 6.83 9.48 -3.59
N TYR A 84 8.07 9.26 -3.20
CA TYR A 84 8.72 7.96 -3.33
C TYR A 84 8.43 7.10 -2.10
N TYR A 85 8.42 5.80 -2.29
CA TYR A 85 8.42 4.83 -1.20
C TYR A 85 9.49 3.77 -1.41
N HIS A 86 10.00 3.27 -0.32
CA HIS A 86 11.02 2.22 -0.27
C HIS A 86 10.66 1.23 0.82
N THR A 87 10.79 -0.07 0.53
CA THR A 87 10.62 -1.14 1.52
C THR A 87 11.96 -1.67 1.99
N SER A 88 12.06 -2.04 3.26
CA SER A 88 13.29 -2.55 3.87
C SER A 88 13.01 -3.72 4.80
N TYR A 89 14.06 -4.44 5.17
CA TYR A 89 14.00 -5.48 6.20
C TYR A 89 15.22 -5.39 7.11
N ASP A 90 14.99 -5.27 8.41
CA ASP A 90 16.02 -5.38 9.45
C ASP A 90 15.96 -6.78 10.08
N GLY A 91 16.97 -7.59 9.78
CA GLY A 91 17.07 -8.96 10.31
C GLY A 91 17.34 -9.02 11.82
N ASN A 92 17.96 -8.00 12.41
CA ASN A 92 18.26 -7.96 13.86
C ASN A 92 16.99 -7.73 14.68
N GLN A 93 16.13 -6.84 14.20
CA GLN A 93 14.86 -6.52 14.85
C GLN A 93 13.70 -7.35 14.34
N LYS A 94 13.89 -8.15 13.29
CA LYS A 94 12.85 -8.83 12.53
C LYS A 94 11.75 -7.85 12.11
N ALA A 95 12.14 -6.70 11.55
CA ALA A 95 11.24 -5.63 11.21
C ALA A 95 11.18 -5.40 9.70
N TYR A 96 9.97 -5.27 9.17
CA TYR A 96 9.73 -4.81 7.81
C TYR A 96 9.45 -3.32 7.82
N GLY A 97 10.27 -2.56 7.11
CA GLY A 97 10.17 -1.11 7.01
C GLY A 97 9.46 -0.66 5.75
N LEU A 98 8.68 0.40 5.86
CA LEU A 98 8.12 1.17 4.76
C LEU A 98 8.47 2.63 4.98
N SER A 99 9.36 3.15 4.14
CA SER A 99 9.76 4.57 4.12
C SER A 99 9.00 5.29 3.03
N ILE A 100 8.48 6.47 3.34
CA ILE A 100 7.80 7.37 2.41
C ILE A 100 8.55 8.70 2.46
N SER A 101 9.01 9.18 1.29
CA SER A 101 9.74 10.45 1.21
C SER A 101 8.82 11.65 1.39
N ASN A 102 9.40 12.81 1.66
CA ASN A 102 8.72 14.07 1.37
C ASN A 102 8.36 14.13 -0.12
N ALA A 103 7.31 14.86 -0.43
CA ALA A 103 6.87 15.06 -1.81
C ALA A 103 7.81 16.02 -2.54
N GLU A 104 8.21 15.66 -3.75
CA GLU A 104 9.03 16.47 -4.65
C GLU A 104 8.18 17.08 -5.75
N GLY A 105 8.38 18.37 -6.00
CA GLY A 105 7.59 19.13 -6.97
C GLY A 105 6.30 19.67 -6.40
N ASP A 106 5.57 20.42 -7.20
CA ASP A 106 4.29 21.03 -6.84
C ASP A 106 3.43 21.28 -8.08
N PHE A 107 2.12 21.31 -7.87
CA PHE A 107 1.13 21.64 -8.86
C PHE A 107 -0.02 22.41 -8.21
N ALA A 108 -0.83 23.12 -9.01
CA ALA A 108 -1.99 23.85 -8.53
C ALA A 108 -3.28 23.13 -8.92
N GLY A 109 -4.34 23.38 -8.17
CA GLY A 109 -5.66 22.82 -8.44
C GLY A 109 -6.27 22.15 -7.21
N ARG A 110 -7.46 21.59 -7.38
CA ARG A 110 -8.24 21.03 -6.27
C ARG A 110 -7.60 19.79 -5.61
N PHE A 111 -6.66 19.15 -6.30
CA PHE A 111 -5.95 17.96 -5.78
C PHE A 111 -4.59 18.30 -5.17
N ALA A 112 -4.20 19.58 -5.11
CA ALA A 112 -2.91 20.04 -4.59
C ALA A 112 -2.86 20.12 -3.05
N GLY A 113 -3.42 19.13 -2.35
CA GLY A 113 -3.38 19.04 -0.88
C GLY A 113 -1.95 18.99 -0.35
N LYS A 114 -1.73 19.52 0.86
CA LYS A 114 -0.42 19.50 1.55
C LYS A 114 -0.32 18.46 2.64
N ARG A 115 -1.40 17.79 2.97
CA ARG A 115 -1.51 16.72 3.95
C ARG A 115 -2.29 15.58 3.34
N ARG A 116 -2.09 14.39 3.89
CA ARG A 116 -2.75 13.18 3.47
C ARG A 116 -2.97 12.28 4.67
N THR A 117 -4.09 11.60 4.69
CA THR A 117 -4.31 10.46 5.57
C THR A 117 -3.83 9.20 4.86
N LEU A 118 -2.92 8.48 5.48
CA LEU A 118 -2.43 7.18 5.00
C LEU A 118 -3.00 6.08 5.88
N ARG A 119 -3.71 5.15 5.26
CA ARG A 119 -4.09 3.88 5.86
C ARG A 119 -3.07 2.85 5.40
N ILE A 120 -2.17 2.45 6.29
CA ILE A 120 -1.08 1.52 5.97
C ILE A 120 -1.45 0.15 6.52
N ARG A 121 -1.48 -0.85 5.64
CA ARG A 121 -1.85 -2.22 5.93
C ARG A 121 -0.68 -3.14 5.67
N CYS A 122 -0.14 -3.75 6.71
CA CYS A 122 0.86 -4.80 6.59
C CYS A 122 0.19 -6.16 6.61
N HIS A 123 0.30 -6.92 5.52
CA HIS A 123 -0.26 -8.25 5.40
C HIS A 123 0.61 -9.27 6.15
N GLU A 124 0.03 -9.98 7.13
CA GLU A 124 0.70 -11.00 7.93
C GLU A 124 0.79 -12.30 7.11
N LEU A 125 1.84 -12.41 6.30
CA LEU A 125 2.02 -13.52 5.37
C LEU A 125 2.88 -14.64 5.97
N LEU A 126 2.70 -15.87 5.46
CA LEU A 126 3.57 -17.02 5.78
C LEU A 126 3.65 -17.35 7.27
N GLY A 127 2.64 -16.97 8.05
CA GLY A 127 2.60 -17.22 9.50
C GLY A 127 3.38 -16.21 10.34
N GLU A 128 3.96 -15.18 9.73
CA GLU A 128 4.54 -14.04 10.46
C GLU A 128 3.42 -13.18 11.03
N ARG A 129 3.62 -12.65 12.23
CA ARG A 129 2.62 -11.83 12.92
C ARG A 129 3.25 -10.55 13.42
N VAL A 130 2.59 -9.41 13.19
CA VAL A 130 3.04 -8.11 13.68
C VAL A 130 2.85 -8.03 15.19
N LYS A 131 3.93 -7.86 15.91
CA LYS A 131 3.95 -7.66 17.36
C LYS A 131 3.84 -6.19 17.75
N GLN A 132 4.48 -5.32 16.99
CA GLN A 132 4.60 -3.90 17.28
C GLN A 132 4.73 -3.10 15.99
N VAL A 133 4.17 -1.90 16.00
CA VAL A 133 4.38 -0.92 14.92
C VAL A 133 5.11 0.30 15.49
N LEU A 134 6.11 0.79 14.76
CA LEU A 134 6.83 2.01 15.09
C LEU A 134 6.65 3.03 13.96
N ILE A 135 6.43 4.29 14.30
CA ILE A 135 6.50 5.42 13.36
C ILE A 135 7.68 6.30 13.78
N ASN A 136 8.63 6.47 12.86
CA ASN A 136 9.85 7.24 13.12
C ASN A 136 10.50 6.84 14.46
N GLY A 137 10.57 5.52 14.72
CA GLY A 137 11.12 4.91 15.93
C GLY A 137 10.24 4.99 17.18
N ARG A 138 9.04 5.57 17.10
CA ARG A 138 8.11 5.67 18.23
C ARG A 138 6.99 4.65 18.12
N LYS A 139 6.74 3.93 19.20
CA LYS A 139 5.66 2.92 19.27
C LYS A 139 4.29 3.54 19.03
N GLN A 140 3.50 2.88 18.19
CA GLN A 140 2.14 3.26 17.84
C GLN A 140 1.16 2.11 18.11
N THR A 141 -0.09 2.47 18.33
CA THR A 141 -1.19 1.51 18.32
C THR A 141 -1.59 1.19 16.88
N PHE A 142 -2.00 -0.04 16.65
CA PHE A 142 -2.51 -0.50 15.37
C PHE A 142 -3.70 -1.42 15.60
N GLU A 143 -4.54 -1.55 14.59
CA GLU A 143 -5.66 -2.49 14.58
C GLU A 143 -5.27 -3.76 13.84
N ARG A 144 -5.77 -4.91 14.29
CA ARG A 144 -5.62 -6.16 13.56
C ARG A 144 -6.95 -6.55 12.94
N ILE A 145 -6.97 -6.55 11.63
CA ILE A 145 -8.09 -7.03 10.82
C ILE A 145 -7.86 -8.50 10.56
N LEU A 146 -8.72 -9.33 11.13
CA LEU A 146 -8.63 -10.78 10.96
C LEU A 146 -9.16 -11.18 9.58
N LYS A 147 -8.54 -12.20 9.00
CA LYS A 147 -8.99 -12.82 7.76
C LYS A 147 -10.46 -13.23 7.86
N SER A 148 -11.28 -12.70 6.97
CA SER A 148 -12.68 -13.10 6.86
C SER A 148 -12.79 -14.33 5.95
N LYS A 149 -13.45 -15.39 6.42
CA LYS A 149 -13.77 -16.56 5.60
C LYS A 149 -14.78 -16.27 4.49
N GLU A 150 -15.48 -15.13 4.57
CA GLU A 150 -16.60 -14.77 3.69
C GLU A 150 -16.30 -13.61 2.75
N ALA A 151 -15.06 -13.20 2.64
CA ALA A 151 -14.70 -12.08 1.78
C ALA A 151 -15.00 -12.38 0.31
N LYS A 152 -16.12 -11.89 -0.16
CA LYS A 152 -16.43 -11.83 -1.59
C LYS A 152 -15.61 -10.71 -2.22
N VAL A 153 -14.63 -11.10 -2.99
CA VAL A 153 -13.83 -10.17 -3.79
C VAL A 153 -14.66 -9.76 -5.00
N PHE A 154 -15.41 -8.67 -4.91
CA PHE A 154 -15.78 -7.90 -6.10
C PHE A 154 -16.27 -6.50 -5.70
N GLY A 155 -15.61 -5.49 -6.23
CA GLY A 155 -16.17 -4.15 -6.39
C GLY A 155 -16.04 -3.20 -5.21
N THR A 156 -15.21 -3.49 -4.22
CA THR A 156 -14.87 -2.50 -3.19
C THR A 156 -13.36 -2.48 -3.00
N ALA A 157 -12.79 -1.31 -2.84
CA ALA A 157 -11.40 -1.10 -2.41
C ALA A 157 -11.12 -1.69 -1.02
N GLY A 158 -11.75 -2.75 -0.68
CA GLY A 158 -11.76 -3.46 0.57
C GLY A 158 -11.94 -4.95 0.39
N ALA A 159 -11.33 -5.54 -0.64
CA ALA A 159 -11.20 -6.98 -0.66
C ALA A 159 -10.59 -7.39 0.67
N ALA A 160 -11.28 -8.22 1.44
CA ALA A 160 -10.73 -8.73 2.67
C ALA A 160 -9.41 -9.43 2.35
N PRO A 161 -8.36 -9.13 3.09
CA PRO A 161 -7.06 -9.72 2.85
C PRO A 161 -7.13 -11.23 3.05
N ASP A 162 -6.39 -11.97 2.24
CA ASP A 162 -6.24 -13.43 2.41
C ASP A 162 -5.38 -13.79 3.63
N SER A 163 -4.85 -12.81 4.29
CA SER A 163 -4.06 -12.88 5.51
C SER A 163 -4.62 -11.92 6.55
N ASP A 164 -4.32 -12.14 7.82
CA ASP A 164 -4.51 -11.13 8.84
C ASP A 164 -3.71 -9.88 8.46
N VAL A 165 -4.20 -8.71 8.85
CA VAL A 165 -3.61 -7.43 8.48
C VAL A 165 -3.41 -6.59 9.73
N ALA A 166 -2.22 -6.05 9.91
CA ALA A 166 -1.96 -4.97 10.85
C ALA A 166 -2.23 -3.63 10.15
N GLU A 167 -3.27 -2.92 10.58
CA GLU A 167 -3.68 -1.64 10.01
C GLU A 167 -3.32 -0.47 10.93
N LEU A 168 -2.79 0.57 10.32
CA LEU A 168 -2.42 1.83 10.94
C LEU A 168 -2.97 2.98 10.11
N VAL A 169 -3.56 3.98 10.77
CA VAL A 169 -4.00 5.22 10.10
C VAL A 169 -3.18 6.38 10.65
N VAL A 170 -2.60 7.17 9.76
CA VAL A 170 -1.74 8.30 10.12
C VAL A 170 -2.00 9.51 9.22
N GLU A 171 -2.10 10.69 9.82
CA GLU A 171 -2.04 11.95 9.09
C GLU A 171 -0.58 12.31 8.77
N HIS A 172 -0.29 12.50 7.50
CA HIS A 172 1.05 12.74 7.01
C HIS A 172 1.15 14.07 6.23
N PRO A 173 1.95 15.04 6.73
CA PRO A 173 2.33 16.20 5.96
C PRO A 173 3.21 15.80 4.78
N LEU A 174 2.88 16.24 3.57
CA LEU A 174 3.66 15.86 2.37
C LEU A 174 5.06 16.48 2.32
N SER A 175 5.37 17.43 3.21
CA SER A 175 6.69 18.04 3.37
C SER A 175 7.64 17.25 4.27
N GLU A 176 7.18 16.16 4.86
CA GLU A 176 7.95 15.36 5.81
C GLU A 176 8.17 13.93 5.29
N CYS A 177 9.20 13.26 5.79
CA CYS A 177 9.37 11.84 5.58
C CYS A 177 8.62 11.05 6.65
N LEU A 178 8.10 9.89 6.26
CA LEU A 178 7.47 8.95 7.17
C LEU A 178 8.20 7.61 7.08
N HIS A 179 8.56 7.04 8.21
CA HIS A 179 9.09 5.69 8.29
C HIS A 179 8.26 4.85 9.24
N VAL A 180 7.80 3.71 8.77
CA VAL A 180 6.96 2.78 9.53
C VAL A 180 7.66 1.42 9.58
N ASP A 181 7.89 0.92 10.79
CA ASP A 181 8.44 -0.42 11.02
C ASP A 181 7.36 -1.34 11.58
N PHE A 182 7.19 -2.49 10.96
CA PHE A 182 6.37 -3.59 11.43
C PHE A 182 7.28 -4.68 12.02
N VAL A 183 7.39 -4.69 13.35
CA VAL A 183 8.21 -5.66 14.09
C VAL A 183 7.43 -6.95 14.24
N MET A 184 8.01 -8.07 13.80
CA MET A 184 7.38 -9.38 13.85
C MET A 184 7.66 -10.13 15.17
N GLU A 185 6.84 -11.12 15.48
CA GLU A 185 7.03 -12.02 16.63
C GLU A 185 8.28 -12.90 16.48
#